data_d06e65104b56503ef087fecbbecc25e4
#
_entry.id   d06e65104b56503ef087fecbbecc25e4
#
_cell.length_a   1.000
_cell.length_b   1.000
_cell.length_c   1.000
_cell.angle_alpha   90.00
_cell.angle_beta   90.00
_cell.angle_gamma   90.00
#
_symmetry.space_group_name_H-M   'P 1'
#
loop_
_entity.id
_entity.type
_entity.pdbx_description
1 polymer ?
#
loop_
_entity_poly.entity_id
_entity_poly.type
_entity_poly.pdbx_seq_one_letter_code
_entity_poly.pdbx_strand_id
1 'polypeptide(L)'
;MYINNRDWEAAIRACEEALQLYPDLAIAYKTLGIAWQCQGQLSEAEKSYKKALTINPNFAEVYSNLGSLYAKQSRWKPAITAYKKALKINPNLAGAYRNLAKVWTELEDTDNFIKCQYKALKLEPEKGSADDYIKLGNMLLKCREFTKAIACYRQAIKLYPDTSEAYHNLGEVLKALKRPKQAILSYQKALKVNPQSTMTYRSLEKILIEHHQWDELIKVYSQHLTVDYNCFETYRSLGQILRQQGQIQDAMNAFLKAIEIKPDFSWSYWHLWNILAEYEQLDQAREILVAAIDRFYDSEQVKLNLGELLSHQNKFPEAMVAYRDAAAQKMRRSHPEIMAKSGDKSSPIPPNFIIIGAQKGGTTSLYRYLEEHPQIVGCIKKETHFWDKHFDRGLDWYLSHFPPSLVEPNIITGEATPNYLESAKVPERIFEVFPDIKLIFLLRNPITRAISQYHHWVRLMREYRPLEIVMKSELNLITSNLESERKLSQYPGYLWRGLYLPFLEKWMSIFPREQFLIIRSEDFYQNPSQVFNRVLDFLGLPSYELSNYCSYNSGRYPQIEPSVYSQLRDYFYPHNQRLQDFLNLEFDWD
;
A
#
# COMPACT_ATOMS: atom_id res chain seq x y z
N MET A 1 -52.86 25.32 14.09
CA MET A 1 -52.24 26.53 14.71
C MET A 1 -51.43 26.12 15.95
N TYR A 2 -52.00 25.51 17.00
CA TYR A 2 -51.33 25.19 18.28
C TYR A 2 -50.13 24.25 18.14
N ILE A 3 -50.17 23.24 17.26
CA ILE A 3 -49.02 22.35 17.01
C ILE A 3 -47.80 23.11 16.50
N ASN A 4 -47.98 24.07 15.61
CA ASN A 4 -46.89 24.88 15.07
C ASN A 4 -46.26 25.79 16.13
N ASN A 5 -47.03 26.20 17.14
CA ASN A 5 -46.58 27.02 18.26
C ASN A 5 -46.06 26.18 19.46
N ARG A 6 -46.05 24.84 19.35
CA ARG A 6 -45.69 23.90 20.41
C ARG A 6 -46.51 24.02 21.70
N ASP A 7 -47.72 24.57 21.61
CA ASP A 7 -48.68 24.61 22.73
C ASP A 7 -49.51 23.31 22.73
N TRP A 8 -48.90 22.27 23.36
CA TRP A 8 -49.48 20.94 23.33
C TRP A 8 -50.75 20.81 24.18
N GLU A 9 -50.85 21.56 25.27
CA GLU A 9 -52.06 21.56 26.12
C GLU A 9 -53.26 22.18 25.41
N ALA A 10 -53.03 23.30 24.75
CA ALA A 10 -54.10 23.93 23.95
C ALA A 10 -54.48 23.04 22.76
N ALA A 11 -53.51 22.35 22.13
CA ALA A 11 -53.79 21.41 21.07
C ALA A 11 -54.63 20.20 21.56
N ILE A 12 -54.36 19.68 22.73
CA ILE A 12 -55.14 18.60 23.34
C ILE A 12 -56.56 19.03 23.60
N ARG A 13 -56.76 20.17 24.35
CA ARG A 13 -58.10 20.71 24.63
C ARG A 13 -58.91 20.92 23.37
N ALA A 14 -58.33 21.57 22.37
CA ALA A 14 -59.04 21.83 21.11
C ALA A 14 -59.41 20.55 20.35
N CYS A 15 -58.56 19.51 20.41
CA CYS A 15 -58.89 18.22 19.83
C CYS A 15 -59.98 17.48 20.59
N GLU A 16 -59.98 17.55 21.93
CA GLU A 16 -61.04 16.97 22.79
C GLU A 16 -62.40 17.64 22.56
N GLU A 17 -62.44 18.97 22.48
CA GLU A 17 -63.65 19.73 22.13
C GLU A 17 -64.16 19.36 20.73
N ALA A 18 -63.27 19.26 19.75
CA ALA A 18 -63.64 18.85 18.39
C ALA A 18 -64.21 17.39 18.36
N LEU A 19 -63.67 16.49 19.18
CA LEU A 19 -64.12 15.12 19.26
C LEU A 19 -65.43 14.94 20.04
N GLN A 20 -65.78 15.89 20.92
CA GLN A 20 -67.11 15.92 21.52
C GLN A 20 -68.19 16.24 20.49
N LEU A 21 -67.87 17.10 19.51
CA LEU A 21 -68.81 17.46 18.45
C LEU A 21 -68.78 16.44 17.29
N TYR A 22 -67.62 15.90 16.99
CA TYR A 22 -67.40 14.97 15.87
C TYR A 22 -66.56 13.77 16.31
N PRO A 23 -67.16 12.72 16.93
CA PRO A 23 -66.43 11.58 17.49
C PRO A 23 -65.62 10.76 16.49
N ASP A 24 -65.98 10.82 15.22
CA ASP A 24 -65.32 10.03 14.16
C ASP A 24 -64.32 10.90 13.34
N LEU A 25 -63.79 11.96 13.92
CA LEU A 25 -62.80 12.83 13.23
C LEU A 25 -61.39 12.26 13.36
N ALA A 26 -60.99 11.39 12.43
CA ALA A 26 -59.68 10.73 12.45
C ALA A 26 -58.47 11.69 12.52
N ILE A 27 -58.59 12.88 11.92
CA ILE A 27 -57.56 13.91 11.95
C ILE A 27 -57.37 14.50 13.36
N ALA A 28 -58.44 14.62 14.15
CA ALA A 28 -58.33 15.08 15.53
C ALA A 28 -57.61 14.06 16.41
N TYR A 29 -57.91 12.79 16.23
CA TYR A 29 -57.15 11.70 16.91
C TYR A 29 -55.66 11.64 16.48
N LYS A 30 -55.33 11.88 15.20
CA LYS A 30 -53.94 12.02 14.77
C LYS A 30 -53.25 13.17 15.50
N THR A 31 -53.88 14.32 15.56
CA THR A 31 -53.36 15.53 16.20
C THR A 31 -53.17 15.34 17.69
N LEU A 32 -54.17 14.75 18.36
CA LEU A 32 -54.12 14.39 19.77
C LEU A 32 -52.95 13.41 20.05
N GLY A 33 -52.77 12.39 19.21
CA GLY A 33 -51.65 11.46 19.31
C GLY A 33 -50.30 12.16 19.19
N ILE A 34 -50.14 13.14 18.30
CA ILE A 34 -48.92 13.92 18.17
C ILE A 34 -48.68 14.76 19.44
N ALA A 35 -49.70 15.42 19.97
CA ALA A 35 -49.58 16.24 21.17
C ALA A 35 -49.17 15.41 22.40
N TRP A 36 -49.85 14.28 22.64
CA TRP A 36 -49.46 13.32 23.71
C TRP A 36 -48.05 12.79 23.54
N GLN A 37 -47.66 12.45 22.33
CA GLN A 37 -46.29 11.96 22.04
C GLN A 37 -45.23 13.05 22.33
N CYS A 38 -45.52 14.31 22.07
CA CYS A 38 -44.62 15.42 22.37
C CYS A 38 -44.54 15.73 23.87
N GLN A 39 -45.60 15.49 24.64
CA GLN A 39 -45.61 15.59 26.10
C GLN A 39 -45.00 14.35 26.79
N GLY A 40 -44.56 13.33 26.03
CA GLY A 40 -43.99 12.09 26.61
C GLY A 40 -45.04 11.07 27.07
N GLN A 41 -46.33 11.34 26.90
CA GLN A 41 -47.44 10.45 27.27
C GLN A 41 -47.66 9.40 26.16
N LEU A 42 -46.71 8.45 26.06
CA LEU A 42 -46.64 7.51 24.93
C LEU A 42 -47.83 6.55 24.87
N SER A 43 -48.39 6.20 26.02
CA SER A 43 -49.58 5.32 26.10
C SER A 43 -50.82 5.94 25.51
N GLU A 44 -51.07 7.23 25.84
CA GLU A 44 -52.22 7.98 25.33
C GLU A 44 -52.07 8.31 23.85
N ALA A 45 -50.81 8.58 23.43
CA ALA A 45 -50.48 8.73 22.01
C ALA A 45 -50.80 7.45 21.20
N GLU A 46 -50.42 6.26 21.72
CA GLU A 46 -50.73 5.00 21.05
C GLU A 46 -52.21 4.74 20.93
N LYS A 47 -52.98 5.01 21.98
CA LYS A 47 -54.46 4.89 21.98
C LYS A 47 -55.07 5.81 20.91
N SER A 48 -54.66 7.07 20.90
CA SER A 48 -55.16 8.07 19.93
C SER A 48 -54.86 7.67 18.50
N TYR A 49 -53.62 7.25 18.19
CA TYR A 49 -53.27 6.78 16.85
C TYR A 49 -54.07 5.53 16.43
N LYS A 50 -54.26 4.55 17.34
CA LYS A 50 -55.09 3.37 17.06
C LYS A 50 -56.55 3.74 16.78
N LYS A 51 -57.11 4.69 17.54
CA LYS A 51 -58.48 5.19 17.29
C LYS A 51 -58.58 5.87 15.94
N ALA A 52 -57.59 6.71 15.55
CA ALA A 52 -57.54 7.31 14.23
C ALA A 52 -57.55 6.25 13.11
N LEU A 53 -56.80 5.15 13.28
CA LEU A 53 -56.73 4.03 12.33
C LEU A 53 -57.97 3.15 12.30
N THR A 54 -58.75 3.07 13.40
CA THR A 54 -60.05 2.43 13.41
C THR A 54 -61.07 3.18 12.55
N ILE A 55 -60.99 4.52 12.57
CA ILE A 55 -61.87 5.41 11.77
C ILE A 55 -61.40 5.43 10.33
N ASN A 56 -60.13 5.64 10.10
CA ASN A 56 -59.53 5.65 8.75
C ASN A 56 -58.36 4.64 8.64
N PRO A 57 -58.61 3.42 8.20
CA PRO A 57 -57.57 2.38 8.06
C PRO A 57 -56.49 2.70 7.01
N ASN A 58 -56.74 3.64 6.12
CA ASN A 58 -55.76 4.02 5.07
C ASN A 58 -55.01 5.34 5.39
N PHE A 59 -54.86 5.68 6.66
CA PHE A 59 -54.19 6.90 7.08
C PHE A 59 -52.69 6.71 7.20
N ALA A 60 -51.96 6.83 6.08
CA ALA A 60 -50.51 6.59 5.99
C ALA A 60 -49.67 7.35 7.04
N GLU A 61 -50.01 8.65 7.25
CA GLU A 61 -49.28 9.48 8.21
C GLU A 61 -49.43 9.00 9.64
N VAL A 62 -50.60 8.45 10.03
CA VAL A 62 -50.81 7.90 11.37
C VAL A 62 -50.03 6.63 11.58
N TYR A 63 -49.93 5.74 10.57
CA TYR A 63 -49.03 4.61 10.62
C TYR A 63 -47.56 5.02 10.78
N SER A 64 -47.13 6.08 10.08
CA SER A 64 -45.78 6.62 10.21
C SER A 64 -45.52 7.18 11.62
N ASN A 65 -46.48 7.90 12.20
CA ASN A 65 -46.37 8.40 13.57
C ASN A 65 -46.37 7.30 14.60
N LEU A 66 -47.18 6.27 14.41
CA LEU A 66 -47.20 5.08 15.27
C LEU A 66 -45.87 4.30 15.17
N GLY A 67 -45.29 4.21 13.99
CA GLY A 67 -43.95 3.66 13.78
C GLY A 67 -42.88 4.47 14.55
N SER A 68 -42.97 5.79 14.52
CA SER A 68 -42.07 6.67 15.27
C SER A 68 -42.23 6.54 16.79
N LEU A 69 -43.48 6.36 17.26
CA LEU A 69 -43.77 6.07 18.66
C LEU A 69 -43.13 4.77 19.13
N TYR A 70 -43.33 3.70 18.37
CA TYR A 70 -42.72 2.40 18.68
C TYR A 70 -41.20 2.43 18.65
N ALA A 71 -40.61 3.13 17.68
CA ALA A 71 -39.16 3.32 17.60
C ALA A 71 -38.59 4.04 18.83
N LYS A 72 -39.27 5.08 19.34
CA LYS A 72 -38.90 5.76 20.60
C LYS A 72 -38.94 4.82 21.82
N GLN A 73 -39.77 3.79 21.79
CA GLN A 73 -39.88 2.76 22.83
C GLN A 73 -38.95 1.57 22.59
N SER A 74 -38.03 1.64 21.59
CA SER A 74 -37.18 0.54 21.16
C SER A 74 -37.95 -0.75 20.77
N ARG A 75 -39.23 -0.59 20.40
CA ARG A 75 -40.10 -1.68 19.91
C ARG A 75 -39.93 -1.81 18.38
N TRP A 76 -38.80 -2.35 17.95
CA TRP A 76 -38.35 -2.33 16.55
C TRP A 76 -39.30 -3.07 15.59
N LYS A 77 -39.74 -4.29 15.92
CA LYS A 77 -40.66 -5.08 15.06
C LYS A 77 -42.00 -4.37 14.81
N PRO A 78 -42.71 -3.86 15.83
CA PRO A 78 -43.91 -3.03 15.64
C PRO A 78 -43.64 -1.76 14.82
N ALA A 79 -42.50 -1.09 15.05
CA ALA A 79 -42.13 0.11 14.31
C ALA A 79 -41.99 -0.18 12.81
N ILE A 80 -41.22 -1.23 12.44
CA ILE A 80 -41.03 -1.65 11.06
C ILE A 80 -42.35 -1.99 10.40
N THR A 81 -43.23 -2.71 11.09
CA THR A 81 -44.55 -3.10 10.60
C THR A 81 -45.43 -1.86 10.30
N ALA A 82 -45.42 -0.88 11.21
CA ALA A 82 -46.16 0.35 11.04
C ALA A 82 -45.62 1.19 9.87
N TYR A 83 -44.31 1.40 9.78
CA TYR A 83 -43.73 2.10 8.64
C TYR A 83 -43.98 1.40 7.29
N LYS A 84 -43.85 0.06 7.24
CA LYS A 84 -44.17 -0.68 6.01
C LYS A 84 -45.64 -0.53 5.60
N LYS A 85 -46.60 -0.48 6.54
CA LYS A 85 -47.99 -0.19 6.26
C LYS A 85 -48.16 1.25 5.74
N ALA A 86 -47.52 2.23 6.39
CA ALA A 86 -47.53 3.63 5.92
C ALA A 86 -47.06 3.75 4.46
N LEU A 87 -45.94 3.09 4.15
CA LEU A 87 -45.32 3.12 2.82
C LEU A 87 -46.08 2.31 1.77
N LYS A 88 -46.84 1.29 2.19
CA LYS A 88 -47.77 0.56 1.30
C LYS A 88 -48.93 1.43 0.87
N ILE A 89 -49.45 2.27 1.78
CA ILE A 89 -50.56 3.22 1.50
C ILE A 89 -50.06 4.43 0.72
N ASN A 90 -48.95 5.04 1.18
CA ASN A 90 -48.32 6.16 0.49
C ASN A 90 -46.83 5.91 0.26
N PRO A 91 -46.43 5.45 -0.95
CA PRO A 91 -45.03 5.17 -1.31
C PRO A 91 -44.13 6.41 -1.39
N ASN A 92 -44.71 7.62 -1.37
CA ASN A 92 -43.98 8.88 -1.48
C ASN A 92 -43.74 9.56 -0.11
N LEU A 93 -43.97 8.87 0.99
CA LEU A 93 -43.78 9.38 2.34
C LEU A 93 -42.31 9.35 2.75
N ALA A 94 -41.50 10.31 2.30
CA ALA A 94 -40.08 10.39 2.53
C ALA A 94 -39.70 10.32 4.02
N GLY A 95 -40.48 10.98 4.89
CA GLY A 95 -40.28 10.92 6.35
C GLY A 95 -40.35 9.51 6.93
N ALA A 96 -41.29 8.68 6.44
CA ALA A 96 -41.40 7.30 6.87
C ALA A 96 -40.16 6.45 6.45
N TYR A 97 -39.64 6.65 5.24
CA TYR A 97 -38.39 6.01 4.80
C TYR A 97 -37.21 6.45 5.68
N ARG A 98 -37.08 7.75 5.97
CA ARG A 98 -35.98 8.28 6.79
C ARG A 98 -36.02 7.73 8.22
N ASN A 99 -37.19 7.64 8.82
CA ASN A 99 -37.37 7.09 10.16
C ASN A 99 -37.17 5.56 10.18
N LEU A 100 -37.61 4.85 9.14
CA LEU A 100 -37.37 3.44 8.99
C LEU A 100 -35.87 3.14 8.79
N ALA A 101 -35.14 3.98 8.07
CA ALA A 101 -33.69 3.88 7.94
C ALA A 101 -33.00 3.96 9.29
N LYS A 102 -33.41 4.90 10.17
CA LYS A 102 -32.89 4.98 11.56
C LYS A 102 -33.12 3.70 12.34
N VAL A 103 -34.30 3.07 12.20
CA VAL A 103 -34.58 1.77 12.85
C VAL A 103 -33.64 0.69 12.33
N TRP A 104 -33.33 0.66 11.04
CA TRP A 104 -32.38 -0.29 10.47
C TRP A 104 -30.94 -0.03 10.89
N THR A 105 -30.58 1.23 11.19
CA THR A 105 -29.27 1.54 11.80
C THR A 105 -29.13 0.91 13.19
N GLU A 106 -30.17 1.05 14.04
CA GLU A 106 -30.18 0.45 15.38
C GLU A 106 -30.15 -1.10 15.36
N LEU A 107 -30.63 -1.69 14.29
CA LEU A 107 -30.62 -3.14 14.05
C LEU A 107 -29.40 -3.63 13.26
N GLU A 108 -28.48 -2.74 12.91
CA GLU A 108 -27.28 -3.02 12.11
C GLU A 108 -27.56 -3.65 10.72
N ASP A 109 -28.81 -3.50 10.22
CA ASP A 109 -29.22 -4.01 8.91
C ASP A 109 -28.87 -3.00 7.81
N THR A 110 -27.64 -3.09 7.32
CA THR A 110 -27.07 -2.19 6.31
C THR A 110 -27.84 -2.20 5.00
N ASP A 111 -28.32 -3.34 4.55
CA ASP A 111 -29.02 -3.47 3.25
C ASP A 111 -30.37 -2.75 3.26
N ASN A 112 -31.15 -2.91 4.32
CA ASN A 112 -32.43 -2.24 4.46
C ASN A 112 -32.24 -0.75 4.76
N PHE A 113 -31.19 -0.36 5.50
CA PHE A 113 -30.81 1.03 5.70
C PHE A 113 -30.57 1.72 4.34
N ILE A 114 -29.68 1.14 3.49
CA ILE A 114 -29.35 1.72 2.16
C ILE A 114 -30.61 1.90 1.32
N LYS A 115 -31.49 0.90 1.25
CA LYS A 115 -32.74 0.96 0.48
C LYS A 115 -33.64 2.10 0.95
N CYS A 116 -33.83 2.23 2.27
CA CYS A 116 -34.69 3.26 2.85
C CYS A 116 -34.08 4.65 2.70
N GLN A 117 -32.81 4.82 3.02
CA GLN A 117 -32.12 6.12 2.94
C GLN A 117 -32.06 6.63 1.50
N TYR A 118 -31.74 5.74 0.54
CA TYR A 118 -31.75 6.10 -0.88
C TYR A 118 -33.14 6.57 -1.35
N LYS A 119 -34.20 5.89 -0.93
CA LYS A 119 -35.57 6.25 -1.29
C LYS A 119 -35.99 7.58 -0.66
N ALA A 120 -35.64 7.80 0.61
CA ALA A 120 -35.91 9.07 1.31
C ALA A 120 -35.24 10.26 0.63
N LEU A 121 -33.95 10.14 0.31
CA LEU A 121 -33.19 11.20 -0.34
C LEU A 121 -33.62 11.43 -1.81
N LYS A 122 -34.11 10.39 -2.48
CA LYS A 122 -34.67 10.52 -3.83
C LYS A 122 -35.97 11.32 -3.84
N LEU A 123 -36.79 11.15 -2.80
CA LEU A 123 -38.10 11.86 -2.69
C LEU A 123 -37.94 13.30 -2.22
N GLU A 124 -37.02 13.59 -1.32
CA GLU A 124 -36.75 14.92 -0.76
C GLU A 124 -35.25 15.23 -0.83
N PRO A 125 -34.73 15.54 -2.04
CA PRO A 125 -33.30 15.76 -2.22
C PRO A 125 -32.73 16.93 -1.41
N GLU A 126 -33.51 17.98 -1.23
CA GLU A 126 -33.12 19.20 -0.53
C GLU A 126 -32.97 19.02 0.99
N LYS A 127 -33.51 17.95 1.54
CA LYS A 127 -33.41 17.64 2.97
C LYS A 127 -32.18 16.79 3.34
N GLY A 128 -31.40 16.36 2.35
CA GLY A 128 -30.15 15.63 2.55
C GLY A 128 -28.96 16.59 2.66
N SER A 129 -28.04 16.33 3.58
CA SER A 129 -26.74 17.00 3.64
C SER A 129 -25.75 16.39 2.64
N ALA A 130 -24.65 17.09 2.36
CA ALA A 130 -23.55 16.52 1.56
C ALA A 130 -23.07 15.20 2.14
N ASP A 131 -22.90 15.14 3.47
CA ASP A 131 -22.45 13.97 4.21
C ASP A 131 -23.41 12.77 4.08
N ASP A 132 -24.74 13.01 4.10
CA ASP A 132 -25.73 11.96 3.88
C ASP A 132 -25.60 11.31 2.50
N TYR A 133 -25.41 12.12 1.46
CA TYR A 133 -25.21 11.63 0.10
C TYR A 133 -23.88 10.92 -0.08
N ILE A 134 -22.80 11.43 0.51
CA ILE A 134 -21.48 10.83 0.43
C ILE A 134 -21.45 9.48 1.17
N LYS A 135 -21.96 9.42 2.41
CA LYS A 135 -22.04 8.18 3.19
C LYS A 135 -22.85 7.10 2.46
N LEU A 136 -24.02 7.50 1.95
CA LEU A 136 -24.84 6.57 1.18
C LEU A 136 -24.14 6.12 -0.11
N GLY A 137 -23.49 7.05 -0.82
CA GLY A 137 -22.70 6.74 -2.01
C GLY A 137 -21.56 5.77 -1.72
N ASN A 138 -20.86 5.95 -0.61
CA ASN A 138 -19.77 5.08 -0.17
C ASN A 138 -20.28 3.65 0.16
N MET A 139 -21.44 3.53 0.82
CA MET A 139 -22.08 2.24 1.08
C MET A 139 -22.51 1.53 -0.21
N LEU A 140 -23.13 2.28 -1.13
CA LEU A 140 -23.54 1.77 -2.45
C LEU A 140 -22.35 1.33 -3.30
N LEU A 141 -21.22 2.04 -3.21
CA LEU A 141 -19.98 1.67 -3.87
C LEU A 141 -19.44 0.32 -3.36
N LYS A 142 -19.44 0.10 -2.03
CA LYS A 142 -19.06 -1.17 -1.42
C LYS A 142 -19.96 -2.31 -1.88
N CYS A 143 -21.26 -2.05 -2.06
CA CYS A 143 -22.24 -3.01 -2.60
C CYS A 143 -22.17 -3.15 -4.13
N ARG A 144 -21.23 -2.48 -4.82
CA ARG A 144 -21.09 -2.44 -6.29
C ARG A 144 -22.33 -1.87 -7.04
N GLU A 145 -23.16 -1.12 -6.35
CA GLU A 145 -24.32 -0.42 -6.91
C GLU A 145 -23.89 0.93 -7.56
N PHE A 146 -22.98 0.85 -8.54
CA PHE A 146 -22.26 1.98 -9.13
C PHE A 146 -23.16 3.10 -9.63
N THR A 147 -24.27 2.76 -10.30
CA THR A 147 -25.20 3.77 -10.86
C THR A 147 -25.85 4.60 -9.77
N LYS A 148 -26.24 3.97 -8.66
CA LYS A 148 -26.85 4.68 -7.52
C LYS A 148 -25.81 5.49 -6.76
N ALA A 149 -24.58 4.98 -6.60
CA ALA A 149 -23.47 5.71 -5.99
C ALA A 149 -23.15 6.99 -6.78
N ILE A 150 -23.04 6.91 -8.11
CA ILE A 150 -22.85 8.07 -8.99
C ILE A 150 -23.97 9.10 -8.79
N ALA A 151 -25.24 8.66 -8.71
CA ALA A 151 -26.37 9.57 -8.51
C ALA A 151 -26.27 10.29 -7.17
N CYS A 152 -25.85 9.60 -6.10
CA CYS A 152 -25.64 10.20 -4.79
C CYS A 152 -24.51 11.26 -4.83
N TYR A 153 -23.34 10.92 -5.37
CA TYR A 153 -22.22 11.88 -5.43
C TYR A 153 -22.56 13.10 -6.32
N ARG A 154 -23.23 12.90 -7.46
CA ARG A 154 -23.69 14.01 -8.31
C ARG A 154 -24.70 14.90 -7.60
N GLN A 155 -25.57 14.33 -6.79
CA GLN A 155 -26.53 15.11 -6.01
C GLN A 155 -25.84 15.89 -4.88
N ALA A 156 -24.85 15.29 -4.20
CA ALA A 156 -24.00 15.98 -3.25
C ALA A 156 -23.32 17.19 -3.90
N ILE A 157 -22.70 16.99 -5.06
CA ILE A 157 -22.02 18.05 -5.83
C ILE A 157 -22.99 19.15 -6.28
N LYS A 158 -24.20 18.77 -6.70
CA LYS A 158 -25.23 19.74 -7.13
C LYS A 158 -25.66 20.65 -6.01
N LEU A 159 -25.85 20.09 -4.81
CA LEU A 159 -26.32 20.84 -3.64
C LEU A 159 -25.16 21.57 -2.93
N TYR A 160 -24.00 20.99 -2.95
CA TYR A 160 -22.79 21.44 -2.23
C TYR A 160 -21.55 21.36 -3.15
N PRO A 161 -21.39 22.32 -4.09
CA PRO A 161 -20.33 22.27 -5.12
C PRO A 161 -18.90 22.24 -4.57
N ASP A 162 -18.68 22.74 -3.34
CA ASP A 162 -17.37 22.81 -2.69
C ASP A 162 -17.02 21.52 -1.89
N THR A 163 -17.64 20.41 -2.22
CA THR A 163 -17.41 19.13 -1.55
C THR A 163 -16.36 18.30 -2.31
N SER A 164 -15.09 18.47 -1.99
CA SER A 164 -13.96 17.75 -2.61
C SER A 164 -14.11 16.23 -2.53
N GLU A 165 -14.57 15.71 -1.40
CA GLU A 165 -14.76 14.26 -1.19
C GLU A 165 -15.78 13.66 -2.18
N ALA A 166 -16.86 14.38 -2.50
CA ALA A 166 -17.85 13.89 -3.46
C ALA A 166 -17.25 13.76 -4.88
N TYR A 167 -16.43 14.72 -5.30
CA TYR A 167 -15.70 14.63 -6.57
C TYR A 167 -14.69 13.50 -6.57
N HIS A 168 -13.93 13.33 -5.48
CA HIS A 168 -12.97 12.23 -5.35
C HIS A 168 -13.65 10.87 -5.47
N ASN A 169 -14.71 10.64 -4.68
CA ASN A 169 -15.44 9.38 -4.65
C ASN A 169 -16.17 9.10 -5.98
N LEU A 170 -16.64 10.13 -6.66
CA LEU A 170 -17.15 10.00 -8.03
C LEU A 170 -16.05 9.53 -8.98
N GLY A 171 -14.83 10.03 -8.85
CA GLY A 171 -13.66 9.58 -9.58
C GLY A 171 -13.36 8.10 -9.35
N GLU A 172 -13.39 7.62 -8.11
CA GLU A 172 -13.17 6.21 -7.76
C GLU A 172 -14.22 5.28 -8.41
N VAL A 173 -15.51 5.66 -8.39
CA VAL A 173 -16.56 4.88 -9.07
C VAL A 173 -16.35 4.85 -10.58
N LEU A 174 -16.01 6.00 -11.18
CA LEU A 174 -15.77 6.09 -12.63
C LEU A 174 -14.56 5.27 -13.06
N LYS A 175 -13.50 5.23 -12.22
CA LYS A 175 -12.34 4.35 -12.42
C LYS A 175 -12.74 2.88 -12.36
N ALA A 176 -13.55 2.48 -11.37
CA ALA A 176 -14.06 1.12 -11.25
C ALA A 176 -14.91 0.69 -12.46
N LEU A 177 -15.61 1.65 -13.08
CA LEU A 177 -16.38 1.45 -14.32
C LEU A 177 -15.52 1.51 -15.61
N LYS A 178 -14.19 1.57 -15.48
CA LYS A 178 -13.25 1.70 -16.62
C LYS A 178 -13.54 2.94 -17.49
N ARG A 179 -13.87 4.07 -16.86
CA ARG A 179 -14.09 5.38 -17.50
C ARG A 179 -13.00 6.39 -17.13
N PRO A 180 -11.73 6.16 -17.57
CA PRO A 180 -10.58 6.89 -17.07
C PRO A 180 -10.64 8.40 -17.31
N LYS A 181 -11.07 8.83 -18.51
CA LYS A 181 -11.19 10.26 -18.84
C LYS A 181 -12.11 11.00 -17.87
N GLN A 182 -13.24 10.40 -17.52
CA GLN A 182 -14.21 11.02 -16.60
C GLN A 182 -13.70 10.98 -15.15
N ALA A 183 -13.00 9.92 -14.76
CA ALA A 183 -12.37 9.81 -13.44
C ALA A 183 -11.31 10.90 -13.24
N ILE A 184 -10.41 11.10 -14.22
CA ILE A 184 -9.39 12.15 -14.20
C ILE A 184 -10.02 13.52 -14.00
N LEU A 185 -11.05 13.87 -14.79
CA LEU A 185 -11.76 15.15 -14.64
C LEU A 185 -12.39 15.31 -13.26
N SER A 186 -12.89 14.23 -12.66
CA SER A 186 -13.47 14.28 -11.32
C SER A 186 -12.41 14.52 -10.26
N TYR A 187 -11.25 13.85 -10.33
CA TYR A 187 -10.13 14.09 -9.42
C TYR A 187 -9.55 15.50 -9.56
N GLN A 188 -9.42 16.02 -10.78
CA GLN A 188 -8.97 17.39 -11.02
C GLN A 188 -9.93 18.42 -10.38
N LYS A 189 -11.25 18.19 -10.47
CA LYS A 189 -12.23 19.03 -9.77
C LYS A 189 -12.10 18.90 -8.26
N ALA A 190 -11.89 17.70 -7.72
CA ALA A 190 -11.64 17.51 -6.29
C ALA A 190 -10.43 18.30 -5.81
N LEU A 191 -9.31 18.29 -6.56
CA LEU A 191 -8.10 19.06 -6.25
C LEU A 191 -8.29 20.57 -6.42
N LYS A 192 -9.15 21.00 -7.34
CA LYS A 192 -9.49 22.42 -7.46
C LYS A 192 -10.23 22.94 -6.22
N VAL A 193 -11.06 22.09 -5.59
CA VAL A 193 -11.78 22.42 -4.35
C VAL A 193 -10.87 22.26 -3.12
N ASN A 194 -10.13 21.19 -3.04
CA ASN A 194 -9.16 20.95 -1.96
C ASN A 194 -7.78 20.58 -2.52
N PRO A 195 -6.91 21.57 -2.74
CA PRO A 195 -5.56 21.36 -3.26
C PRO A 195 -4.63 20.55 -2.36
N GLN A 196 -4.95 20.36 -1.07
CA GLN A 196 -4.13 19.62 -0.12
C GLN A 196 -4.49 18.12 -0.03
N SER A 197 -5.44 17.64 -0.84
CA SER A 197 -5.91 16.26 -0.77
C SER A 197 -4.89 15.25 -1.32
N THR A 198 -3.98 14.78 -0.49
CA THR A 198 -2.96 13.76 -0.84
C THR A 198 -3.59 12.48 -1.41
N MET A 199 -4.74 12.07 -0.89
CA MET A 199 -5.47 10.91 -1.39
C MET A 199 -5.90 11.08 -2.85
N THR A 200 -6.37 12.26 -3.21
CA THR A 200 -6.80 12.57 -4.58
C THR A 200 -5.61 12.64 -5.54
N TYR A 201 -4.48 13.22 -5.12
CA TYR A 201 -3.26 13.21 -5.92
C TYR A 201 -2.80 11.79 -6.22
N ARG A 202 -2.77 10.89 -5.23
CA ARG A 202 -2.38 9.49 -5.42
C ARG A 202 -3.31 8.73 -6.37
N SER A 203 -4.63 8.98 -6.29
CA SER A 203 -5.60 8.34 -7.20
C SER A 203 -5.45 8.86 -8.63
N LEU A 204 -5.20 10.16 -8.78
CA LEU A 204 -4.97 10.81 -10.09
C LEU A 204 -3.63 10.36 -10.69
N GLU A 205 -2.56 10.35 -9.92
CA GLU A 205 -1.25 9.82 -10.31
C GLU A 205 -1.38 8.39 -10.88
N LYS A 206 -2.01 7.51 -10.11
CA LYS A 206 -2.17 6.10 -10.51
C LYS A 206 -2.88 5.95 -11.85
N ILE A 207 -3.98 6.66 -12.07
CA ILE A 207 -4.74 6.55 -13.32
C ILE A 207 -4.01 7.18 -14.51
N LEU A 208 -3.24 8.25 -14.29
CA LEU A 208 -2.43 8.89 -15.32
C LEU A 208 -1.26 8.00 -15.75
N ILE A 209 -0.62 7.31 -14.80
CA ILE A 209 0.43 6.32 -15.07
C ILE A 209 -0.15 5.13 -15.85
N GLU A 210 -1.28 4.55 -15.41
CA GLU A 210 -1.96 3.43 -16.08
C GLU A 210 -2.33 3.75 -17.53
N HIS A 211 -2.54 5.03 -17.86
CA HIS A 211 -2.92 5.48 -19.20
C HIS A 211 -1.82 6.26 -19.94
N HIS A 212 -0.57 6.23 -19.46
CA HIS A 212 0.60 6.87 -20.08
C HIS A 212 0.41 8.37 -20.37
N GLN A 213 -0.35 9.09 -19.53
CA GLN A 213 -0.60 10.52 -19.70
C GLN A 213 0.47 11.36 -18.97
N TRP A 214 1.70 11.31 -19.49
CA TRP A 214 2.89 11.86 -18.82
C TRP A 214 2.86 13.38 -18.68
N ASP A 215 2.46 14.10 -19.73
CA ASP A 215 2.39 15.57 -19.71
C ASP A 215 1.39 16.08 -18.66
N GLU A 216 0.26 15.38 -18.53
CA GLU A 216 -0.74 15.72 -17.53
C GLU A 216 -0.25 15.38 -16.11
N LEU A 217 0.50 14.29 -15.97
CA LEU A 217 1.11 13.90 -14.71
C LEU A 217 2.16 14.91 -14.24
N ILE A 218 2.99 15.44 -15.15
CA ILE A 218 3.95 16.53 -14.87
C ILE A 218 3.21 17.76 -14.33
N LYS A 219 2.12 18.17 -14.97
CA LYS A 219 1.30 19.29 -14.50
C LYS A 219 0.73 19.05 -13.11
N VAL A 220 0.24 17.85 -12.86
CA VAL A 220 -0.32 17.45 -11.54
C VAL A 220 0.76 17.50 -10.46
N TYR A 221 1.97 17.01 -10.73
CA TYR A 221 3.08 17.11 -9.77
C TYR A 221 3.52 18.55 -9.55
N SER A 222 3.65 19.35 -10.62
CA SER A 222 3.99 20.76 -10.50
C SER A 222 2.95 21.51 -9.67
N GLN A 223 1.67 21.23 -9.88
CA GLN A 223 0.58 21.80 -9.09
C GLN A 223 0.63 21.34 -7.63
N HIS A 224 0.92 20.06 -7.35
CA HIS A 224 1.10 19.58 -5.98
C HIS A 224 2.23 20.32 -5.26
N LEU A 225 3.34 20.54 -5.94
CA LEU A 225 4.49 21.26 -5.38
C LEU A 225 4.25 22.75 -5.13
N THR A 226 3.24 23.38 -5.73
CA THR A 226 2.81 24.74 -5.33
C THR A 226 2.08 24.76 -4.00
N VAL A 227 1.51 23.62 -3.60
CA VAL A 227 0.76 23.45 -2.34
C VAL A 227 1.63 22.87 -1.23
N ASP A 228 2.43 21.87 -1.55
CA ASP A 228 3.40 21.23 -0.66
C ASP A 228 4.79 21.24 -1.30
N TYR A 229 5.50 22.35 -1.13
CA TYR A 229 6.84 22.56 -1.69
C TYR A 229 7.92 21.69 -1.01
N ASN A 230 7.62 21.03 0.10
CA ASN A 230 8.54 20.13 0.82
C ASN A 230 8.26 18.64 0.59
N CYS A 231 7.43 18.28 -0.39
CA CYS A 231 7.13 16.89 -0.69
C CYS A 231 8.25 16.25 -1.53
N PHE A 232 9.22 15.59 -0.89
CA PHE A 232 10.34 14.94 -1.58
C PHE A 232 9.88 13.80 -2.51
N GLU A 233 8.82 13.07 -2.14
CA GLU A 233 8.24 12.02 -2.97
C GLU A 233 7.75 12.56 -4.32
N THR A 234 7.10 13.73 -4.31
CA THR A 234 6.61 14.37 -5.53
C THR A 234 7.77 14.86 -6.40
N TYR A 235 8.79 15.49 -5.82
CA TYR A 235 10.00 15.88 -6.57
C TYR A 235 10.70 14.67 -7.20
N ARG A 236 10.85 13.59 -6.45
CA ARG A 236 11.43 12.33 -6.95
C ARG A 236 10.62 11.77 -8.13
N SER A 237 9.28 11.68 -7.97
CA SER A 237 8.40 11.16 -9.03
C SER A 237 8.39 12.05 -10.25
N LEU A 238 8.38 13.38 -10.07
CA LEU A 238 8.49 14.37 -11.13
C LEU A 238 9.81 14.21 -11.90
N GLY A 239 10.94 14.12 -11.20
CA GLY A 239 12.25 13.90 -11.81
C GLY A 239 12.31 12.62 -12.64
N GLN A 240 11.67 11.55 -12.17
CA GLN A 240 11.60 10.27 -12.86
C GLN A 240 10.82 10.38 -14.18
N ILE A 241 9.69 11.06 -14.20
CA ILE A 241 8.88 11.29 -15.42
C ILE A 241 9.59 12.23 -16.39
N LEU A 242 10.13 13.33 -15.90
CA LEU A 242 10.89 14.29 -16.72
C LEU A 242 12.07 13.61 -17.44
N ARG A 243 12.79 12.72 -16.72
CA ARG A 243 13.85 11.91 -17.35
C ARG A 243 13.32 11.03 -18.47
N GLN A 244 12.19 10.35 -18.27
CA GLN A 244 11.57 9.52 -19.31
C GLN A 244 11.14 10.32 -20.54
N GLN A 245 10.77 11.58 -20.35
CA GLN A 245 10.39 12.50 -21.44
C GLN A 245 11.61 13.20 -22.06
N GLY A 246 12.84 12.85 -21.65
CA GLY A 246 14.06 13.47 -22.14
C GLY A 246 14.32 14.90 -21.63
N GLN A 247 13.54 15.38 -20.67
CA GLN A 247 13.72 16.70 -20.04
C GLN A 247 14.76 16.59 -18.91
N ILE A 248 16.01 16.40 -19.31
CA ILE A 248 17.09 15.96 -18.41
C ILE A 248 17.43 16.99 -17.36
N GLN A 249 17.56 18.28 -17.73
CA GLN A 249 17.91 19.34 -16.79
C GLN A 249 16.84 19.52 -15.70
N ASP A 250 15.56 19.48 -16.09
CA ASP A 250 14.45 19.59 -15.14
C ASP A 250 14.37 18.36 -14.23
N ALA A 251 14.66 17.16 -14.76
CA ALA A 251 14.76 15.94 -13.98
C ALA A 251 15.85 16.03 -12.91
N MET A 252 17.04 16.55 -13.28
CA MET A 252 18.14 16.78 -12.33
C MET A 252 17.72 17.75 -11.23
N ASN A 253 17.14 18.89 -11.59
CA ASN A 253 16.66 19.89 -10.63
C ASN A 253 15.66 19.31 -9.65
N ALA A 254 14.73 18.47 -10.13
CA ALA A 254 13.75 17.80 -9.30
C ALA A 254 14.41 16.78 -8.32
N PHE A 255 15.38 15.98 -8.78
CA PHE A 255 16.10 15.07 -7.88
C PHE A 255 16.95 15.80 -6.84
N LEU A 256 17.59 16.90 -7.23
CA LEU A 256 18.34 17.74 -6.31
C LEU A 256 17.46 18.32 -5.20
N LYS A 257 16.27 18.81 -5.55
CA LYS A 257 15.28 19.26 -4.58
C LYS A 257 14.82 18.14 -3.65
N ALA A 258 14.59 16.95 -4.17
CA ALA A 258 14.26 15.78 -3.34
C ALA A 258 15.37 15.45 -2.35
N ILE A 259 16.65 15.53 -2.75
CA ILE A 259 17.82 15.32 -1.90
C ILE A 259 17.94 16.43 -0.86
N GLU A 260 17.75 17.69 -1.24
CA GLU A 260 17.79 18.82 -0.32
C GLU A 260 16.77 18.69 0.82
N ILE A 261 15.56 18.18 0.51
CA ILE A 261 14.49 17.97 1.48
C ILE A 261 14.75 16.74 2.34
N LYS A 262 15.18 15.63 1.73
CA LYS A 262 15.43 14.36 2.42
C LYS A 262 16.75 13.71 1.98
N PRO A 263 17.87 14.13 2.57
CA PRO A 263 19.21 13.69 2.17
C PRO A 263 19.53 12.22 2.45
N ASP A 264 18.82 11.59 3.36
CA ASP A 264 18.97 10.16 3.70
C ASP A 264 18.24 9.20 2.76
N PHE A 265 17.56 9.72 1.73
CA PHE A 265 16.79 8.91 0.82
C PHE A 265 17.59 8.50 -0.43
N SER A 266 18.15 7.29 -0.40
CA SER A 266 19.10 6.76 -1.41
C SER A 266 18.59 6.73 -2.86
N TRP A 267 17.27 6.59 -3.09
CA TRP A 267 16.71 6.52 -4.45
C TRP A 267 16.83 7.82 -5.25
N SER A 268 16.75 8.98 -4.59
CA SER A 268 16.94 10.28 -5.27
C SER A 268 18.35 10.40 -5.82
N TYR A 269 19.35 9.96 -5.06
CA TYR A 269 20.74 9.92 -5.50
C TYR A 269 20.94 8.92 -6.63
N TRP A 270 20.38 7.71 -6.52
CA TRP A 270 20.51 6.71 -7.57
C TRP A 270 19.98 7.20 -8.92
N HIS A 271 18.86 7.91 -8.96
CA HIS A 271 18.33 8.52 -10.17
C HIS A 271 19.24 9.63 -10.70
N LEU A 272 19.75 10.46 -9.81
CA LEU A 272 20.70 11.53 -10.16
C LEU A 272 21.99 10.96 -10.75
N TRP A 273 22.56 9.91 -10.12
CA TRP A 273 23.75 9.25 -10.65
C TRP A 273 23.58 8.72 -12.08
N ASN A 274 22.46 8.05 -12.34
CA ASN A 274 22.23 7.52 -13.67
C ASN A 274 22.15 8.61 -14.74
N ILE A 275 21.61 9.77 -14.41
CA ILE A 275 21.58 10.92 -15.32
C ILE A 275 22.99 11.49 -15.49
N LEU A 276 23.68 11.76 -14.41
CA LEU A 276 24.99 12.41 -14.44
C LEU A 276 26.06 11.54 -15.09
N ALA A 277 25.98 10.20 -14.89
CA ALA A 277 26.86 9.26 -15.58
C ALA A 277 26.59 9.20 -17.10
N GLU A 278 25.30 9.25 -17.49
CA GLU A 278 24.87 9.23 -18.88
C GLU A 278 25.28 10.51 -19.64
N TYR A 279 25.35 11.64 -18.92
CA TYR A 279 25.66 12.97 -19.48
C TYR A 279 27.04 13.51 -19.04
N GLU A 280 27.93 12.68 -18.49
CA GLU A 280 29.30 13.03 -18.07
C GLU A 280 29.41 14.21 -17.07
N GLN A 281 28.33 14.48 -16.29
CA GLN A 281 28.27 15.61 -15.35
C GLN A 281 28.52 15.18 -13.88
N LEU A 282 29.43 14.23 -13.67
CA LEU A 282 29.68 13.64 -12.34
C LEU A 282 30.31 14.64 -11.35
N ASP A 283 31.04 15.65 -11.81
CA ASP A 283 31.65 16.64 -10.91
C ASP A 283 30.61 17.54 -10.23
N GLN A 284 29.54 17.94 -10.93
CA GLN A 284 28.43 18.68 -10.33
C GLN A 284 27.76 17.89 -9.22
N ALA A 285 27.57 16.57 -9.39
CA ALA A 285 27.03 15.72 -8.36
C ALA A 285 27.95 15.64 -7.12
N ARG A 286 29.26 15.64 -7.34
CA ARG A 286 30.23 15.66 -6.24
C ARG A 286 30.13 16.93 -5.40
N GLU A 287 30.05 18.09 -6.04
CA GLU A 287 29.89 19.36 -5.32
C GLU A 287 28.66 19.39 -4.45
N ILE A 288 27.52 18.89 -4.97
CA ILE A 288 26.27 18.81 -4.24
C ILE A 288 26.37 17.86 -3.04
N LEU A 289 27.02 16.70 -3.20
CA LEU A 289 27.18 15.75 -2.11
C LEU A 289 28.17 16.21 -1.07
N VAL A 290 29.24 16.88 -1.46
CA VAL A 290 30.18 17.50 -0.51
C VAL A 290 29.44 18.55 0.31
N ALA A 291 28.66 19.44 -0.33
CA ALA A 291 27.84 20.41 0.39
C ALA A 291 26.79 19.77 1.30
N ALA A 292 26.23 18.61 0.87
CA ALA A 292 25.30 17.85 1.70
C ALA A 292 25.99 17.19 2.91
N ILE A 293 27.23 16.77 2.80
CA ILE A 293 28.01 16.24 3.95
C ILE A 293 28.22 17.31 5.00
N ASP A 294 28.58 18.52 4.60
CA ASP A 294 28.79 19.64 5.54
C ASP A 294 27.50 19.99 6.28
N ARG A 295 26.36 19.95 5.58
CA ARG A 295 25.04 20.26 6.15
C ARG A 295 24.45 19.10 6.97
N PHE A 296 24.73 17.85 6.60
CA PHE A 296 24.17 16.64 7.20
C PHE A 296 25.29 15.70 7.67
N TYR A 297 26.21 16.23 8.44
CA TYR A 297 27.42 15.57 8.93
C TYR A 297 27.17 14.16 9.52
N ASP A 298 26.04 13.96 10.21
CA ASP A 298 25.67 12.69 10.83
C ASP A 298 24.91 11.71 9.89
N SER A 299 24.84 12.01 8.59
CA SER A 299 24.18 11.11 7.64
C SER A 299 25.14 10.10 7.03
N GLU A 300 25.05 8.84 7.48
CA GLU A 300 25.75 7.72 6.86
C GLU A 300 25.38 7.55 5.38
N GLN A 301 24.11 7.86 5.03
CA GLN A 301 23.60 7.74 3.67
C GLN A 301 24.23 8.74 2.71
N VAL A 302 24.49 9.96 3.17
CA VAL A 302 25.17 10.99 2.37
C VAL A 302 26.62 10.55 2.05
N LYS A 303 27.33 10.03 3.06
CA LYS A 303 28.71 9.50 2.90
C LYS A 303 28.73 8.27 1.98
N LEU A 304 27.77 7.35 2.12
CA LEU A 304 27.61 6.21 1.22
C LEU A 304 27.44 6.69 -0.24
N ASN A 305 26.58 7.66 -0.48
CA ASN A 305 26.33 8.19 -1.82
C ASN A 305 27.54 8.92 -2.39
N LEU A 306 28.35 9.59 -1.57
CA LEU A 306 29.63 10.12 -2.02
C LEU A 306 30.59 8.99 -2.47
N GLY A 307 30.67 7.92 -1.72
CA GLY A 307 31.46 6.74 -2.09
C GLY A 307 30.99 6.13 -3.42
N GLU A 308 29.69 6.01 -3.65
CA GLU A 308 29.12 5.55 -4.92
C GLU A 308 29.54 6.47 -6.09
N LEU A 309 29.41 7.78 -5.90
CA LEU A 309 29.83 8.75 -6.91
C LEU A 309 31.32 8.63 -7.27
N LEU A 310 32.16 8.64 -6.23
CA LEU A 310 33.61 8.52 -6.42
C LEU A 310 33.99 7.22 -7.11
N SER A 311 33.25 6.14 -6.81
CA SER A 311 33.41 4.85 -7.52
C SER A 311 33.02 4.94 -9.00
N HIS A 312 31.98 5.69 -9.35
CA HIS A 312 31.61 5.97 -10.74
C HIS A 312 32.66 6.82 -11.47
N GLN A 313 33.38 7.68 -10.75
CA GLN A 313 34.51 8.47 -11.26
C GLN A 313 35.82 7.68 -11.30
N ASN A 314 35.82 6.38 -10.96
CA ASN A 314 37.01 5.54 -10.77
C ASN A 314 38.02 6.06 -9.73
N LYS A 315 37.55 6.91 -8.79
CA LYS A 315 38.33 7.42 -7.66
C LYS A 315 38.21 6.48 -6.48
N PHE A 316 38.71 5.25 -6.65
CA PHE A 316 38.50 4.16 -5.67
C PHE A 316 39.12 4.44 -4.29
N PRO A 317 40.32 5.03 -4.16
CA PRO A 317 40.87 5.33 -2.84
C PRO A 317 39.98 6.28 -2.03
N GLU A 318 39.49 7.34 -2.64
CA GLU A 318 38.61 8.32 -1.99
C GLU A 318 37.22 7.72 -1.70
N ALA A 319 36.72 6.88 -2.60
CA ALA A 319 35.46 6.14 -2.41
C ALA A 319 35.53 5.23 -1.18
N MET A 320 36.64 4.49 -1.03
CA MET A 320 36.86 3.61 0.14
C MET A 320 36.90 4.39 1.46
N VAL A 321 37.45 5.60 1.49
CA VAL A 321 37.39 6.47 2.67
C VAL A 321 35.96 6.81 3.01
N ALA A 322 35.18 7.26 2.02
CA ALA A 322 33.77 7.63 2.22
C ALA A 322 32.92 6.45 2.72
N TYR A 323 33.14 5.22 2.18
CA TYR A 323 32.45 4.03 2.62
C TYR A 323 32.82 3.63 4.07
N ARG A 324 34.12 3.65 4.41
CA ARG A 324 34.59 3.37 5.79
C ARG A 324 33.99 4.35 6.80
N ASP A 325 33.95 5.62 6.46
CA ASP A 325 33.35 6.66 7.32
C ASP A 325 31.83 6.42 7.49
N ALA A 326 31.14 6.03 6.40
CA ALA A 326 29.72 5.68 6.47
C ALA A 326 29.49 4.43 7.33
N ALA A 327 30.31 3.38 7.16
CA ALA A 327 30.21 2.14 7.93
C ALA A 327 30.51 2.35 9.42
N ALA A 328 31.54 3.12 9.73
CA ALA A 328 31.86 3.51 11.12
C ALA A 328 30.74 4.32 11.76
N GLN A 329 30.11 5.22 11.01
CA GLN A 329 28.99 6.02 11.51
C GLN A 329 27.72 5.18 11.73
N LYS A 330 27.38 4.28 10.80
CA LYS A 330 26.30 3.30 10.98
C LYS A 330 26.51 2.52 12.29
N MET A 331 27.72 2.06 12.52
CA MET A 331 28.08 1.27 13.70
C MET A 331 27.97 2.09 14.99
N ARG A 332 28.45 3.35 15.02
CA ARG A 332 28.28 4.25 16.18
C ARG A 332 26.82 4.43 16.56
N ARG A 333 25.94 4.50 15.57
CA ARG A 333 24.50 4.66 15.78
C ARG A 333 23.82 3.37 16.25
N SER A 334 24.14 2.23 15.64
CA SER A 334 23.48 0.95 15.94
C SER A 334 24.08 0.25 17.18
N HIS A 335 25.37 0.42 17.44
CA HIS A 335 26.13 -0.27 18.48
C HIS A 335 27.07 0.70 19.24
N PRO A 336 26.55 1.74 19.89
CA PRO A 336 27.35 2.79 20.52
C PRO A 336 28.29 2.25 21.61
N GLU A 337 27.82 1.27 22.38
CA GLU A 337 28.62 0.67 23.49
C GLU A 337 29.84 -0.08 23.00
N ILE A 338 29.72 -0.74 21.84
CA ILE A 338 30.81 -1.50 21.22
C ILE A 338 31.87 -0.53 20.67
N MET A 339 31.42 0.52 20.00
CA MET A 339 32.32 1.57 19.47
C MET A 339 33.09 2.31 20.55
N ALA A 340 32.50 2.55 21.71
CA ALA A 340 33.17 3.24 22.83
C ALA A 340 34.36 2.45 23.39
N LYS A 341 34.35 1.13 23.27
CA LYS A 341 35.43 0.21 23.71
C LYS A 341 36.51 -0.04 22.65
N SER A 342 36.22 0.31 21.39
CA SER A 342 37.09 0.03 20.26
C SER A 342 37.91 1.28 19.92
N GLY A 343 39.21 1.19 20.01
CA GLY A 343 40.11 2.22 19.46
C GLY A 343 39.98 2.28 17.94
N ASP A 344 40.57 3.30 17.34
CA ASP A 344 40.56 3.59 15.89
C ASP A 344 41.35 2.50 15.11
N LYS A 345 40.75 1.30 14.97
CA LYS A 345 41.30 0.22 14.14
C LYS A 345 40.76 0.32 12.73
N SER A 346 41.65 0.44 11.78
CA SER A 346 41.34 0.76 10.37
C SER A 346 40.92 -0.41 9.49
N SER A 347 41.05 -1.66 9.94
CA SER A 347 40.73 -2.82 9.13
C SER A 347 39.25 -3.18 9.21
N PRO A 348 38.57 -3.49 8.08
CA PRO A 348 37.17 -3.92 8.11
C PRO A 348 37.02 -5.37 8.58
N ILE A 349 35.87 -5.72 9.15
CA ILE A 349 35.48 -7.11 9.44
C ILE A 349 35.03 -7.76 8.12
N PRO A 350 35.61 -8.88 7.69
CA PRO A 350 35.13 -9.60 6.52
C PRO A 350 33.75 -10.23 6.79
N PRO A 351 32.91 -10.44 5.76
CA PRO A 351 31.60 -11.04 5.94
C PRO A 351 31.66 -12.48 6.43
N ASN A 352 30.80 -12.82 7.37
CA ASN A 352 30.61 -14.18 7.89
C ASN A 352 29.49 -14.90 7.14
N PHE A 353 28.56 -14.15 6.54
CA PHE A 353 27.45 -14.71 5.78
C PHE A 353 27.05 -13.82 4.60
N ILE A 354 26.45 -14.43 3.59
CA ILE A 354 25.81 -13.73 2.46
C ILE A 354 24.42 -14.32 2.22
N ILE A 355 23.42 -13.46 2.10
CA ILE A 355 22.09 -13.82 1.63
C ILE A 355 22.08 -13.66 0.10
N ILE A 356 22.20 -14.77 -0.64
CA ILE A 356 22.47 -14.78 -2.08
C ILE A 356 21.24 -14.89 -2.97
N GLY A 357 20.05 -15.02 -2.41
CA GLY A 357 18.79 -15.11 -3.19
C GLY A 357 17.63 -15.65 -2.37
N ALA A 358 16.47 -15.81 -3.00
CA ALA A 358 16.15 -15.34 -4.35
C ALA A 358 15.58 -13.91 -4.29
N GLN A 359 15.71 -13.19 -5.42
CA GLN A 359 15.07 -11.88 -5.54
C GLN A 359 13.56 -12.01 -5.32
N LYS A 360 12.97 -11.16 -4.48
CA LYS A 360 11.56 -11.18 -4.02
C LYS A 360 11.21 -12.37 -3.10
N GLY A 361 12.19 -13.08 -2.58
CA GLY A 361 12.02 -14.15 -1.57
C GLY A 361 11.91 -13.67 -0.11
N GLY A 362 12.10 -12.37 0.18
CA GLY A 362 12.08 -11.87 1.55
C GLY A 362 13.44 -11.51 2.12
N THR A 363 14.48 -11.50 1.30
CA THR A 363 15.88 -11.20 1.70
C THR A 363 16.03 -9.86 2.42
N THR A 364 15.21 -8.86 2.08
CA THR A 364 15.25 -7.56 2.75
C THR A 364 14.71 -7.65 4.18
N SER A 365 13.60 -8.37 4.40
CA SER A 365 13.04 -8.55 5.74
C SER A 365 14.01 -9.34 6.62
N LEU A 366 14.53 -10.46 6.11
CA LEU A 366 15.50 -11.25 6.87
C LEU A 366 16.76 -10.46 7.22
N TYR A 367 17.30 -9.70 6.25
CA TYR A 367 18.51 -8.90 6.49
C TYR A 367 18.26 -7.81 7.56
N ARG A 368 17.09 -7.16 7.52
CA ARG A 368 16.70 -6.18 8.54
C ARG A 368 16.53 -6.80 9.92
N TYR A 369 15.94 -7.98 10.01
CA TYR A 369 15.85 -8.71 11.28
C TYR A 369 17.23 -9.06 11.84
N LEU A 370 18.16 -9.49 10.98
CA LEU A 370 19.54 -9.75 11.39
C LEU A 370 20.24 -8.49 11.89
N GLU A 371 20.03 -7.33 11.28
CA GLU A 371 20.58 -6.06 11.73
C GLU A 371 20.05 -5.60 13.11
N GLU A 372 18.93 -6.14 13.59
CA GLU A 372 18.40 -5.85 14.94
C GLU A 372 19.05 -6.73 16.02
N HIS A 373 19.78 -7.78 15.65
CA HIS A 373 20.48 -8.62 16.60
C HIS A 373 21.74 -7.91 17.15
N PRO A 374 21.98 -7.89 18.49
CA PRO A 374 23.06 -7.09 19.09
C PRO A 374 24.47 -7.54 18.71
N GLN A 375 24.65 -8.73 18.13
CA GLN A 375 25.94 -9.23 17.66
C GLN A 375 26.09 -9.20 16.13
N ILE A 376 25.16 -8.55 15.41
CA ILE A 376 25.24 -8.45 13.95
C ILE A 376 25.31 -6.98 13.54
N VAL A 377 26.36 -6.63 12.81
CA VAL A 377 26.48 -5.33 12.16
C VAL A 377 26.48 -5.52 10.65
N GLY A 378 25.38 -5.15 10.00
CA GLY A 378 25.27 -5.24 8.55
C GLY A 378 26.21 -4.26 7.82
N CYS A 379 26.60 -4.58 6.59
CA CYS A 379 27.33 -3.68 5.72
C CYS A 379 26.54 -2.38 5.45
N ILE A 380 27.23 -1.32 5.06
CA ILE A 380 26.59 -0.01 4.83
C ILE A 380 25.63 -0.05 3.63
N LYS A 381 25.87 -0.90 2.67
CA LYS A 381 25.06 -1.09 1.47
C LYS A 381 24.58 -2.54 1.40
N LYS A 382 23.28 -2.79 1.57
CA LYS A 382 22.70 -4.14 1.57
C LYS A 382 23.09 -4.94 0.31
N GLU A 383 22.95 -4.35 -0.88
CA GLU A 383 23.24 -4.99 -2.18
C GLU A 383 24.50 -4.36 -2.78
N THR A 384 25.67 -4.92 -2.46
CA THR A 384 26.96 -4.37 -2.91
C THR A 384 27.18 -4.60 -4.40
N HIS A 385 26.63 -5.67 -4.96
CA HIS A 385 26.88 -6.13 -6.33
C HIS A 385 28.36 -6.28 -6.67
N PHE A 386 29.22 -6.54 -5.66
CA PHE A 386 30.65 -6.68 -5.89
C PHE A 386 30.95 -7.93 -6.73
N TRP A 387 30.47 -9.09 -6.31
CA TRP A 387 30.83 -10.37 -6.89
C TRP A 387 30.29 -10.57 -8.30
N ASP A 388 29.16 -9.94 -8.68
CA ASP A 388 28.54 -10.03 -10.01
C ASP A 388 28.95 -8.90 -10.97
N LYS A 389 29.06 -7.64 -10.49
CA LYS A 389 29.21 -6.46 -11.36
C LYS A 389 30.50 -5.68 -11.13
N HIS A 390 31.06 -5.69 -9.94
CA HIS A 390 32.11 -4.76 -9.51
C HIS A 390 33.38 -5.47 -9.02
N PHE A 391 33.57 -6.72 -9.42
CA PHE A 391 34.70 -7.54 -8.99
C PHE A 391 36.06 -6.94 -9.40
N ASP A 392 36.11 -6.22 -10.50
CA ASP A 392 37.26 -5.48 -11.01
C ASP A 392 37.72 -4.31 -10.12
N ARG A 393 36.87 -3.86 -9.17
CA ARG A 393 37.22 -2.78 -8.25
C ARG A 393 38.15 -3.21 -7.10
N GLY A 394 38.37 -4.50 -6.96
CA GLY A 394 39.24 -5.07 -5.95
C GLY A 394 38.58 -5.31 -4.57
N LEU A 395 39.15 -6.25 -3.83
CA LEU A 395 38.60 -6.72 -2.55
C LEU A 395 38.55 -5.60 -1.49
N ASP A 396 39.54 -4.70 -1.46
CA ASP A 396 39.57 -3.59 -0.52
C ASP A 396 38.39 -2.63 -0.72
N TRP A 397 37.96 -2.43 -1.98
CA TRP A 397 36.75 -1.66 -2.27
C TRP A 397 35.51 -2.37 -1.69
N TYR A 398 35.39 -3.68 -1.84
CA TYR A 398 34.30 -4.46 -1.25
C TYR A 398 34.29 -4.38 0.26
N LEU A 399 35.44 -4.63 0.89
CA LEU A 399 35.57 -4.63 2.34
C LEU A 399 35.34 -3.25 2.96
N SER A 400 35.57 -2.16 2.22
CA SER A 400 35.30 -0.81 2.72
C SER A 400 33.82 -0.54 3.06
N HIS A 401 32.90 -1.38 2.58
CA HIS A 401 31.47 -1.31 2.92
C HIS A 401 31.12 -1.94 4.27
N PHE A 402 32.05 -2.64 4.90
CA PHE A 402 31.82 -3.39 6.14
C PHE A 402 32.31 -2.61 7.37
N PRO A 403 31.77 -2.93 8.56
CA PRO A 403 32.14 -2.23 9.78
C PRO A 403 33.63 -2.40 10.09
N PRO A 404 34.26 -1.42 10.79
CA PRO A 404 35.63 -1.55 11.23
C PRO A 404 35.80 -2.68 12.25
N SER A 405 36.98 -3.31 12.26
CA SER A 405 37.34 -4.38 13.19
C SER A 405 37.31 -3.88 14.63
N LEU A 406 36.76 -4.72 15.51
CA LEU A 406 36.55 -4.42 16.93
C LEU A 406 37.44 -5.30 17.81
N VAL A 407 37.53 -4.90 19.07
CA VAL A 407 38.24 -5.67 20.10
C VAL A 407 37.39 -6.86 20.59
N GLU A 408 36.06 -6.82 20.43
CA GLU A 408 35.17 -7.91 20.85
C GLU A 408 35.05 -9.00 19.77
N PRO A 409 35.37 -10.27 20.08
CA PRO A 409 35.47 -11.34 19.09
C PRO A 409 34.13 -11.89 18.58
N ASN A 410 32.99 -11.42 19.12
CA ASN A 410 31.68 -12.04 18.88
C ASN A 410 30.75 -11.26 17.93
N ILE A 411 31.26 -10.25 17.24
CA ILE A 411 30.49 -9.52 16.23
C ILE A 411 30.69 -10.17 14.87
N ILE A 412 29.58 -10.48 14.20
CA ILE A 412 29.58 -10.95 12.82
C ILE A 412 28.95 -9.91 11.90
N THR A 413 29.31 -10.00 10.63
CA THR A 413 28.78 -9.13 9.59
C THR A 413 28.42 -9.91 8.34
N GLY A 414 27.61 -9.33 7.47
CA GLY A 414 27.24 -9.92 6.21
C GLY A 414 26.52 -8.96 5.28
N GLU A 415 26.21 -9.42 4.09
CA GLU A 415 25.46 -8.71 3.08
C GLU A 415 24.29 -9.52 2.52
N ALA A 416 23.45 -8.88 1.69
CA ALA A 416 22.35 -9.54 1.01
C ALA A 416 22.19 -9.01 -0.41
N THR A 417 22.78 -9.70 -1.38
CA THR A 417 22.66 -9.39 -2.81
C THR A 417 21.94 -10.54 -3.55
N PRO A 418 20.62 -10.47 -3.71
CA PRO A 418 19.83 -11.60 -4.24
C PRO A 418 20.16 -11.99 -5.68
N ASN A 419 20.80 -11.11 -6.44
CA ASN A 419 21.22 -11.36 -7.81
C ASN A 419 22.44 -12.29 -7.91
N TYR A 420 23.11 -12.59 -6.81
CA TYR A 420 24.24 -13.54 -6.82
C TYR A 420 23.81 -14.95 -7.17
N LEU A 421 22.56 -15.32 -6.83
CA LEU A 421 22.03 -16.66 -7.08
C LEU A 421 22.18 -17.08 -8.54
N GLU A 422 21.79 -16.21 -9.47
CA GLU A 422 21.76 -16.53 -10.90
C GLU A 422 23.10 -16.28 -11.64
N SER A 423 24.11 -15.77 -10.96
CA SER A 423 25.39 -15.45 -11.59
C SER A 423 26.37 -16.65 -11.59
N ALA A 424 26.70 -17.13 -12.76
CA ALA A 424 27.55 -18.31 -12.91
C ALA A 424 28.99 -18.17 -12.35
N LYS A 425 29.52 -16.93 -12.30
CA LYS A 425 30.88 -16.63 -11.84
C LYS A 425 31.00 -16.34 -10.34
N VAL A 426 29.91 -16.01 -9.69
CA VAL A 426 29.91 -15.55 -8.29
C VAL A 426 30.31 -16.66 -7.32
N PRO A 427 29.84 -17.90 -7.45
CA PRO A 427 30.22 -18.95 -6.50
C PRO A 427 31.74 -19.17 -6.43
N GLU A 428 32.41 -19.24 -7.56
CA GLU A 428 33.87 -19.46 -7.65
C GLU A 428 34.63 -18.29 -7.02
N ARG A 429 34.25 -17.05 -7.35
CA ARG A 429 34.90 -15.84 -6.81
C ARG A 429 34.78 -15.72 -5.29
N ILE A 430 33.62 -16.08 -4.74
CA ILE A 430 33.41 -16.03 -3.28
C ILE A 430 34.23 -17.18 -2.62
N PHE A 431 34.23 -18.38 -3.18
CA PHE A 431 34.96 -19.53 -2.63
C PHE A 431 36.47 -19.28 -2.59
N GLU A 432 37.03 -18.65 -3.62
CA GLU A 432 38.47 -18.31 -3.67
C GLU A 432 38.88 -17.35 -2.52
N VAL A 433 37.98 -16.49 -2.06
CA VAL A 433 38.28 -15.45 -1.05
C VAL A 433 37.78 -15.85 0.34
N PHE A 434 36.59 -16.43 0.40
CA PHE A 434 35.87 -16.75 1.64
C PHE A 434 35.35 -18.20 1.59
N PRO A 435 36.24 -19.22 1.67
CA PRO A 435 35.84 -20.63 1.53
C PRO A 435 34.92 -21.14 2.64
N ASP A 436 34.94 -20.50 3.82
CA ASP A 436 34.16 -20.92 4.99
C ASP A 436 32.88 -20.07 5.20
N ILE A 437 32.49 -19.23 4.23
CA ILE A 437 31.37 -18.31 4.37
C ILE A 437 30.03 -19.07 4.44
N LYS A 438 29.12 -18.58 5.27
CA LYS A 438 27.75 -19.12 5.38
C LYS A 438 26.83 -18.48 4.34
N LEU A 439 26.06 -19.30 3.64
CA LEU A 439 25.22 -18.91 2.50
C LEU A 439 23.75 -19.16 2.81
N ILE A 440 22.91 -18.13 2.64
CA ILE A 440 21.49 -18.20 2.96
C ILE A 440 20.65 -17.96 1.70
N PHE A 441 19.71 -18.87 1.45
CA PHE A 441 18.76 -18.81 0.34
C PHE A 441 17.33 -18.75 0.86
N LEU A 442 16.55 -17.81 0.37
CA LEU A 442 15.10 -17.78 0.58
C LEU A 442 14.42 -18.10 -0.75
N LEU A 443 13.88 -19.29 -0.86
CA LEU A 443 13.16 -19.75 -2.04
C LEU A 443 11.66 -19.47 -1.86
N ARG A 444 11.03 -18.96 -2.88
CA ARG A 444 9.62 -18.61 -2.91
C ARG A 444 8.94 -19.30 -4.09
N ASN A 445 7.64 -19.60 -3.97
CA ASN A 445 6.87 -20.06 -5.11
C ASN A 445 7.19 -19.22 -6.35
N PRO A 446 7.68 -19.83 -7.45
CA PRO A 446 8.18 -19.09 -8.62
C PRO A 446 7.16 -18.12 -9.23
N ILE A 447 5.88 -18.50 -9.24
CA ILE A 447 4.81 -17.68 -9.80
C ILE A 447 4.58 -16.42 -8.94
N THR A 448 4.43 -16.60 -7.62
CA THR A 448 4.21 -15.47 -6.71
C THR A 448 5.43 -14.56 -6.63
N ARG A 449 6.65 -15.12 -6.80
CA ARG A 449 7.89 -14.36 -6.93
C ARG A 449 7.87 -13.49 -8.18
N ALA A 450 7.51 -14.06 -9.34
CA ALA A 450 7.43 -13.35 -10.62
C ALA A 450 6.41 -12.20 -10.58
N ILE A 451 5.21 -12.46 -10.04
CA ILE A 451 4.18 -11.43 -9.84
C ILE A 451 4.69 -10.29 -8.94
N SER A 452 5.38 -10.64 -7.85
CA SER A 452 5.97 -9.63 -6.94
C SER A 452 7.05 -8.79 -7.63
N GLN A 453 7.86 -9.39 -8.50
CA GLN A 453 8.87 -8.68 -9.29
C GLN A 453 8.22 -7.74 -10.32
N TYR A 454 7.20 -8.21 -11.03
CA TYR A 454 6.45 -7.40 -11.98
C TYR A 454 5.89 -6.13 -11.32
N HIS A 455 5.15 -6.27 -10.23
CA HIS A 455 4.60 -5.11 -9.52
C HIS A 455 5.67 -4.20 -8.92
N HIS A 456 6.82 -4.74 -8.57
CA HIS A 456 7.96 -3.92 -8.17
C HIS A 456 8.46 -3.05 -9.34
N TRP A 457 8.57 -3.60 -10.54
CA TRP A 457 9.04 -2.87 -11.72
C TRP A 457 8.00 -1.86 -12.24
N VAL A 458 6.70 -2.20 -12.16
CA VAL A 458 5.62 -1.22 -12.42
C VAL A 458 5.74 -0.03 -11.45
N ARG A 459 5.95 -0.29 -10.16
CA ARG A 459 6.13 0.79 -9.16
C ARG A 459 7.38 1.64 -9.42
N LEU A 460 8.42 1.05 -10.00
CA LEU A 460 9.63 1.76 -10.43
C LEU A 460 9.51 2.38 -11.83
N MET A 461 8.35 2.33 -12.45
CA MET A 461 8.09 2.80 -13.81
C MET A 461 9.04 2.18 -14.86
N ARG A 462 9.39 0.90 -14.68
CA ARG A 462 10.24 0.12 -15.59
C ARG A 462 9.48 -0.92 -16.39
N GLU A 463 8.21 -1.17 -16.04
CA GLU A 463 7.30 -2.04 -16.77
C GLU A 463 5.93 -1.37 -16.87
N TYR A 464 5.36 -1.39 -18.07
CA TYR A 464 4.09 -0.75 -18.39
C TYR A 464 3.10 -1.70 -19.08
N ARG A 465 3.60 -2.84 -19.56
CA ARG A 465 2.76 -3.84 -20.22
C ARG A 465 1.90 -4.55 -19.19
N PRO A 466 0.69 -4.99 -19.53
CA PRO A 466 -0.15 -5.82 -18.65
C PRO A 466 0.56 -7.09 -18.18
N LEU A 467 0.30 -7.49 -16.93
CA LEU A 467 0.92 -8.66 -16.28
C LEU A 467 0.83 -9.93 -17.13
N GLU A 468 -0.37 -10.20 -17.64
CA GLU A 468 -0.65 -11.40 -18.43
C GLU A 468 0.14 -11.44 -19.74
N ILE A 469 0.31 -10.29 -20.39
CA ILE A 469 1.11 -10.17 -21.61
C ILE A 469 2.58 -10.45 -21.30
N VAL A 470 3.11 -9.88 -20.24
CA VAL A 470 4.50 -10.06 -19.84
C VAL A 470 4.78 -11.52 -19.49
N MET A 471 3.91 -12.15 -18.68
CA MET A 471 4.08 -13.55 -18.27
C MET A 471 3.99 -14.51 -19.46
N LYS A 472 3.01 -14.33 -20.35
CA LYS A 472 2.87 -15.16 -21.58
C LYS A 472 4.08 -14.97 -22.52
N SER A 473 4.55 -13.74 -22.70
CA SER A 473 5.71 -13.47 -23.56
C SER A 473 6.96 -14.18 -23.07
N GLU A 474 7.24 -14.12 -21.77
CA GLU A 474 8.42 -14.76 -21.20
C GLU A 474 8.25 -16.28 -21.15
N LEU A 475 7.05 -16.81 -20.88
CA LEU A 475 6.77 -18.24 -20.93
C LEU A 475 7.07 -18.81 -22.33
N ASN A 476 6.58 -18.17 -23.38
CA ASN A 476 6.86 -18.57 -24.75
C ASN A 476 8.36 -18.54 -25.07
N LEU A 477 9.08 -17.55 -24.54
CA LEU A 477 10.52 -17.43 -24.75
C LEU A 477 11.30 -18.59 -24.10
N ILE A 478 11.02 -18.87 -22.81
CA ILE A 478 11.73 -19.93 -22.08
C ILE A 478 11.36 -21.35 -22.54
N THR A 479 10.16 -21.53 -23.11
CA THR A 479 9.75 -22.82 -23.70
C THR A 479 10.31 -23.04 -25.10
N SER A 480 10.54 -21.98 -25.87
CA SER A 480 11.05 -22.07 -27.24
C SER A 480 12.58 -22.07 -27.38
N ASN A 481 13.31 -21.60 -26.38
CA ASN A 481 14.78 -21.37 -26.44
C ASN A 481 15.51 -21.89 -25.20
N LEU A 482 15.52 -23.20 -25.00
CA LEU A 482 16.25 -23.86 -23.90
C LEU A 482 17.81 -23.75 -24.00
N GLU A 483 18.37 -23.20 -25.07
CA GLU A 483 19.81 -23.38 -25.38
C GLU A 483 20.73 -22.17 -25.16
N SER A 484 20.26 -21.00 -24.73
CA SER A 484 21.22 -19.90 -24.48
C SER A 484 20.87 -19.01 -23.28
N GLU A 485 21.55 -19.21 -22.14
CA GLU A 485 21.57 -18.31 -20.98
C GLU A 485 21.84 -16.84 -21.35
N ARG A 486 22.65 -16.59 -22.39
CA ARG A 486 22.94 -15.25 -22.91
C ARG A 486 21.72 -14.50 -23.41
N LYS A 487 20.73 -15.18 -24.01
CA LYS A 487 19.50 -14.53 -24.48
C LYS A 487 18.54 -14.23 -23.34
N LEU A 488 18.48 -15.09 -22.31
CA LEU A 488 17.62 -14.90 -21.15
C LEU A 488 18.04 -13.69 -20.30
N SER A 489 19.34 -13.40 -20.21
CA SER A 489 19.85 -12.24 -19.44
C SER A 489 19.46 -10.86 -20.02
N GLN A 490 18.99 -10.79 -21.26
CA GLN A 490 18.49 -9.56 -21.89
C GLN A 490 17.05 -9.21 -21.46
N TYR A 491 16.33 -10.13 -20.79
CA TYR A 491 14.96 -9.94 -20.36
C TYR A 491 14.87 -9.66 -18.86
N PRO A 492 13.77 -9.08 -18.37
CA PRO A 492 13.57 -8.77 -16.96
C PRO A 492 13.69 -9.97 -16.01
N GLY A 493 13.51 -11.19 -16.53
CA GLY A 493 13.68 -12.42 -15.76
C GLY A 493 12.58 -12.65 -14.74
N TYR A 494 11.34 -12.45 -15.16
CA TYR A 494 10.20 -12.72 -14.26
C TYR A 494 10.03 -14.21 -13.99
N LEU A 495 10.17 -15.08 -14.99
CA LEU A 495 9.94 -16.51 -14.86
C LEU A 495 11.24 -17.31 -14.71
N TRP A 496 12.24 -17.08 -15.58
CA TRP A 496 13.46 -17.89 -15.57
C TRP A 496 14.25 -17.82 -14.24
N ARG A 497 14.17 -16.71 -13.51
CA ARG A 497 14.74 -16.57 -12.16
C ARG A 497 14.04 -17.44 -11.11
N GLY A 498 12.90 -18.04 -11.44
CA GLY A 498 12.19 -19.02 -10.63
C GLY A 498 12.64 -20.46 -10.89
N LEU A 499 13.49 -20.70 -11.87
CA LEU A 499 14.10 -22.01 -12.13
C LEU A 499 15.33 -22.19 -11.23
N TYR A 500 15.11 -22.48 -9.96
CA TYR A 500 16.15 -22.45 -8.93
C TYR A 500 17.20 -23.56 -9.05
N LEU A 501 16.80 -24.74 -9.53
CA LEU A 501 17.62 -25.94 -9.49
C LEU A 501 18.99 -25.76 -10.17
N PRO A 502 19.11 -25.29 -11.42
CA PRO A 502 20.42 -25.12 -12.08
C PRO A 502 21.36 -24.17 -11.31
N PHE A 503 20.80 -23.14 -10.68
CA PHE A 503 21.61 -22.23 -9.87
C PHE A 503 22.12 -22.92 -8.60
N LEU A 504 21.26 -23.64 -7.89
CA LEU A 504 21.63 -24.33 -6.66
C LEU A 504 22.63 -25.48 -6.94
N GLU A 505 22.45 -26.22 -8.03
CA GLU A 505 23.42 -27.23 -8.46
C GLU A 505 24.82 -26.62 -8.64
N LYS A 506 24.91 -25.45 -9.32
CA LYS A 506 26.18 -24.75 -9.49
C LYS A 506 26.81 -24.33 -8.15
N TRP A 507 26.02 -23.73 -7.25
CA TRP A 507 26.49 -23.30 -5.94
C TRP A 507 26.94 -24.50 -5.08
N MET A 508 26.18 -25.58 -5.04
CA MET A 508 26.46 -26.79 -4.25
C MET A 508 27.55 -27.68 -4.87
N SER A 509 27.95 -27.44 -6.11
CA SER A 509 29.13 -28.07 -6.69
C SER A 509 30.44 -27.44 -6.21
N ILE A 510 30.40 -26.27 -5.58
CA ILE A 510 31.58 -25.51 -5.15
C ILE A 510 31.68 -25.44 -3.63
N PHE A 511 30.58 -25.21 -2.94
CA PHE A 511 30.52 -25.11 -1.49
C PHE A 511 29.91 -26.37 -0.87
N PRO A 512 30.41 -26.85 0.28
CA PRO A 512 29.83 -28.00 0.99
C PRO A 512 28.40 -27.68 1.52
N ARG A 513 27.57 -28.74 1.62
CA ARG A 513 26.13 -28.63 1.94
C ARG A 513 25.84 -27.93 3.28
N GLU A 514 26.70 -28.12 4.25
CA GLU A 514 26.60 -27.55 5.60
C GLU A 514 26.78 -26.04 5.66
N GLN A 515 27.34 -25.44 4.62
CA GLN A 515 27.44 -23.98 4.51
C GLN A 515 26.18 -23.33 3.95
N PHE A 516 25.16 -24.12 3.60
CA PHE A 516 23.89 -23.61 3.06
C PHE A 516 22.75 -23.72 4.04
N LEU A 517 22.06 -22.62 4.25
CA LEU A 517 20.73 -22.59 4.85
C LEU A 517 19.68 -22.24 3.79
N ILE A 518 18.80 -23.19 3.52
CA ILE A 518 17.68 -23.00 2.59
C ILE A 518 16.41 -22.77 3.40
N ILE A 519 15.71 -21.70 3.08
CA ILE A 519 14.51 -21.24 3.77
C ILE A 519 13.38 -21.15 2.74
N ARG A 520 12.23 -21.73 3.04
CA ARG A 520 11.00 -21.50 2.30
C ARG A 520 10.43 -20.14 2.72
N SER A 521 10.23 -19.24 1.75
CA SER A 521 9.72 -17.87 2.02
C SER A 521 8.35 -17.90 2.68
N GLU A 522 7.52 -18.87 2.33
CA GLU A 522 6.19 -19.06 2.89
C GLU A 522 6.28 -19.34 4.40
N ASP A 523 7.21 -20.20 4.85
CA ASP A 523 7.46 -20.45 6.28
C ASP A 523 7.96 -19.19 6.99
N PHE A 524 8.86 -18.46 6.32
CA PHE A 524 9.38 -17.21 6.87
C PHE A 524 8.28 -16.15 7.07
N TYR A 525 7.28 -16.09 6.17
CA TYR A 525 6.16 -15.17 6.32
C TYR A 525 5.11 -15.64 7.33
N GLN A 526 4.93 -16.95 7.49
CA GLN A 526 3.98 -17.53 8.45
C GLN A 526 4.53 -17.52 9.88
N ASN A 527 5.80 -17.87 10.06
CA ASN A 527 6.46 -18.04 11.35
C ASN A 527 7.82 -17.33 11.41
N PRO A 528 7.85 -15.97 11.29
CA PRO A 528 9.09 -15.23 11.14
C PRO A 528 10.05 -15.38 12.34
N SER A 529 9.56 -15.45 13.58
CA SER A 529 10.38 -15.66 14.77
C SER A 529 11.09 -17.01 14.75
N GLN A 530 10.39 -18.09 14.42
CA GLN A 530 10.98 -19.42 14.36
C GLN A 530 12.06 -19.52 13.29
N VAL A 531 11.78 -18.98 12.09
CA VAL A 531 12.76 -19.00 10.99
C VAL A 531 13.94 -18.10 11.30
N PHE A 532 13.72 -16.94 11.92
CA PHE A 532 14.79 -16.05 12.36
C PHE A 532 15.75 -16.75 13.35
N ASN A 533 15.22 -17.43 14.38
CA ASN A 533 16.03 -18.16 15.34
C ASN A 533 16.78 -19.35 14.69
N ARG A 534 16.18 -20.02 13.69
CA ARG A 534 16.90 -21.03 12.88
C ARG A 534 18.07 -20.43 12.10
N VAL A 535 17.93 -19.18 11.62
CA VAL A 535 19.04 -18.46 10.97
C VAL A 535 20.13 -18.12 11.99
N LEU A 536 19.78 -17.66 13.17
CA LEU A 536 20.73 -17.36 14.25
C LEU A 536 21.51 -18.61 14.67
N ASP A 537 20.83 -19.74 14.86
CA ASP A 537 21.46 -21.02 15.15
C ASP A 537 22.45 -21.43 14.04
N PHE A 538 22.03 -21.34 12.77
CA PHE A 538 22.92 -21.57 11.64
C PHE A 538 24.14 -20.65 11.64
N LEU A 539 23.99 -19.41 12.02
CA LEU A 539 25.08 -18.44 12.13
C LEU A 539 25.95 -18.66 13.38
N GLY A 540 25.54 -19.49 14.33
CA GLY A 540 26.22 -19.77 15.59
C GLY A 540 26.00 -18.68 16.64
N LEU A 541 24.85 -18.00 16.57
CA LEU A 541 24.46 -16.95 17.48
C LEU A 541 23.37 -17.43 18.45
N PRO A 542 23.28 -16.81 19.64
CA PRO A 542 22.21 -17.10 20.58
C PRO A 542 20.85 -16.68 20.01
N SER A 543 19.79 -17.37 20.43
CA SER A 543 18.42 -17.01 20.10
C SER A 543 18.10 -15.58 20.55
N TYR A 544 17.32 -14.86 19.76
CA TYR A 544 16.93 -13.49 20.03
C TYR A 544 15.50 -13.23 19.58
N GLU A 545 14.73 -12.53 20.39
CA GLU A 545 13.35 -12.17 20.08
C GLU A 545 13.25 -10.71 19.69
N LEU A 546 12.73 -10.44 18.49
CA LEU A 546 12.50 -9.09 18.03
C LEU A 546 11.19 -8.55 18.59
N SER A 547 11.14 -7.25 18.85
CA SER A 547 9.91 -6.57 19.31
C SER A 547 8.77 -6.63 18.27
N ASN A 548 9.10 -6.71 16.98
CA ASN A 548 8.14 -6.80 15.89
C ASN A 548 8.77 -7.43 14.64
N TYR A 549 8.00 -8.25 13.93
CA TYR A 549 8.39 -8.87 12.67
C TYR A 549 7.66 -8.21 11.49
N CYS A 550 8.09 -7.01 11.10
CA CYS A 550 7.51 -6.27 9.98
C CYS A 550 7.91 -6.87 8.62
N SER A 551 6.93 -7.14 7.76
CA SER A 551 7.23 -7.52 6.38
C SER A 551 7.59 -6.29 5.55
N TYR A 552 8.84 -6.18 5.15
CA TYR A 552 9.34 -5.10 4.30
C TYR A 552 9.02 -5.37 2.82
N ASN A 553 8.60 -4.35 2.09
CA ASN A 553 8.24 -4.45 0.66
C ASN A 553 7.09 -5.43 0.33
N SER A 554 6.20 -5.72 1.29
CA SER A 554 5.00 -6.50 1.05
C SER A 554 3.97 -5.68 0.23
N GLY A 555 3.28 -6.34 -0.69
CA GLY A 555 2.18 -5.76 -1.47
C GLY A 555 1.03 -6.73 -1.59
N ARG A 556 -0.21 -6.22 -1.53
CA ARG A 556 -1.38 -6.98 -1.97
C ARG A 556 -1.51 -6.75 -3.47
N TYR A 557 -1.38 -7.81 -4.25
CA TYR A 557 -1.45 -7.75 -5.71
C TYR A 557 -2.80 -8.29 -6.19
N PRO A 558 -3.34 -7.78 -7.31
CA PRO A 558 -4.47 -8.38 -7.98
C PRO A 558 -4.17 -9.84 -8.33
N GLN A 559 -5.19 -10.68 -8.33
CA GLN A 559 -5.06 -12.04 -8.82
C GLN A 559 -4.79 -12.00 -10.33
N ILE A 560 -3.84 -12.81 -10.78
CA ILE A 560 -3.60 -13.05 -12.20
C ILE A 560 -4.78 -13.85 -12.79
N GLU A 561 -4.99 -13.69 -14.08
CA GLU A 561 -6.03 -14.45 -14.80
C GLU A 561 -5.84 -15.98 -14.57
N PRO A 562 -6.89 -16.71 -14.16
CA PRO A 562 -6.77 -18.13 -13.84
C PRO A 562 -6.17 -19.00 -14.94
N SER A 563 -6.44 -18.68 -16.21
CA SER A 563 -5.89 -19.39 -17.37
C SER A 563 -4.38 -19.22 -17.48
N VAL A 564 -3.85 -18.03 -17.17
CA VAL A 564 -2.40 -17.76 -17.18
C VAL A 564 -1.74 -18.42 -15.98
N TYR A 565 -2.38 -18.35 -14.82
CA TYR A 565 -1.86 -19.01 -13.61
C TYR A 565 -1.71 -20.52 -13.83
N SER A 566 -2.72 -21.17 -14.43
CA SER A 566 -2.65 -22.60 -14.73
C SER A 566 -1.48 -22.94 -15.66
N GLN A 567 -1.28 -22.17 -16.73
CA GLN A 567 -0.15 -22.37 -17.65
C GLN A 567 1.21 -22.24 -16.94
N LEU A 568 1.35 -21.26 -16.06
CA LEU A 568 2.58 -21.09 -15.28
C LEU A 568 2.78 -22.21 -14.27
N ARG A 569 1.72 -22.66 -13.60
CA ARG A 569 1.76 -23.80 -12.67
C ARG A 569 2.22 -25.07 -13.40
N ASP A 570 1.58 -25.39 -14.53
CA ASP A 570 1.89 -26.59 -15.32
C ASP A 570 3.35 -26.56 -15.84
N TYR A 571 3.87 -25.35 -16.15
CA TYR A 571 5.28 -25.17 -16.52
C TYR A 571 6.23 -25.39 -15.33
N PHE A 572 5.95 -24.78 -14.16
CA PHE A 572 6.85 -24.87 -13.02
C PHE A 572 6.79 -26.19 -12.27
N TYR A 573 5.68 -26.91 -12.34
CA TYR A 573 5.47 -28.17 -11.61
C TYR A 573 6.65 -29.16 -11.75
N PRO A 574 7.07 -29.59 -12.96
CA PRO A 574 8.19 -30.53 -13.09
C PRO A 574 9.51 -29.96 -12.60
N HIS A 575 9.72 -28.64 -12.67
CA HIS A 575 10.92 -27.99 -12.14
C HIS A 575 10.92 -27.95 -10.61
N ASN A 576 9.77 -27.70 -10.01
CA ASN A 576 9.61 -27.71 -8.56
C ASN A 576 9.80 -29.12 -7.99
N GLN A 577 9.27 -30.17 -8.63
CA GLN A 577 9.46 -31.55 -8.21
C GLN A 577 10.95 -31.92 -8.21
N ARG A 578 11.66 -31.66 -9.30
CA ARG A 578 13.11 -31.91 -9.37
C ARG A 578 13.89 -31.12 -8.31
N LEU A 579 13.49 -29.91 -8.00
CA LEU A 579 14.10 -29.10 -6.94
C LEU A 579 13.86 -29.72 -5.55
N GLN A 580 12.63 -30.19 -5.28
CA GLN A 580 12.27 -30.89 -4.05
C GLN A 580 13.12 -32.14 -3.86
N ASP A 581 13.23 -32.97 -4.89
CA ASP A 581 14.05 -34.17 -4.89
C ASP A 581 15.55 -33.87 -4.62
N PHE A 582 16.07 -32.85 -5.30
CA PHE A 582 17.47 -32.43 -5.12
C PHE A 582 17.80 -31.93 -3.72
N LEU A 583 16.87 -31.15 -3.12
CA LEU A 583 17.07 -30.56 -1.81
C LEU A 583 16.61 -31.46 -0.66
N ASN A 584 15.82 -32.50 -0.96
CA ASN A 584 15.08 -33.30 0.00
C ASN A 584 14.18 -32.43 0.91
N LEU A 585 13.43 -31.53 0.29
CA LEU A 585 12.54 -30.57 0.95
C LEU A 585 11.21 -30.50 0.20
N GLU A 586 10.09 -30.39 0.91
CA GLU A 586 8.75 -30.17 0.33
C GLU A 586 8.42 -28.67 0.34
N PHE A 587 7.87 -28.17 -0.78
CA PHE A 587 7.59 -26.74 -0.94
C PHE A 587 6.10 -26.37 -0.95
N ASP A 588 5.17 -27.28 -1.15
CA ASP A 588 3.70 -27.04 -1.28
C ASP A 588 3.38 -25.88 -2.27
N TRP A 589 4.03 -25.89 -3.43
CA TRP A 589 3.90 -24.83 -4.44
C TRP A 589 2.96 -25.19 -5.60
N ASP A 590 2.10 -26.17 -5.43
CA ASP A 590 1.24 -26.75 -6.47
C ASP A 590 -0.11 -26.00 -6.63
#